data_d27a47d29ba46df9a289ecaa56dfa76e
#
_entry.id   d27a47d29ba46df9a289ecaa56dfa76e
#
_cell.length_a   1.000
_cell.length_b   1.000
_cell.length_c   1.000
_cell.angle_alpha   90.00
_cell.angle_beta   90.00
_cell.angle_gamma   90.00
#
_symmetry.space_group_name_H-M   'P 1'
#
loop_
_entity.id
_entity.type
_entity.pdbx_description
1 polymer ?
#
loop_
_entity_poly.entity_id
_entity_poly.type
_entity_poly.pdbx_seq_one_letter_code
_entity_poly.pdbx_strand_id
1 'polypeptide(L)'
;LRTFAKRLQNSSHTQVAAPAGLNAQLRPYQLEGLNWMQTLRELEVGGILGDDMGLGKTLQTLAHLLTEKHAGRLDCPALAVMPTSLIPNWLDEAERFTPQLKVLALHGSGRQKDFADLAEYDLILTTYALLPRDLETLQPQLWSVLILDEAQNIKNPISKAAQAARDLQARQRLCLSGTPLENHLGELWSQFHFLMPGWLGDSKSFNRDYRTPIEKHGNVQRMQHLTARIKPFLLRRKKDQVATELPPKTEIVHWVDLSDGQRDVYETVRVAMDKKVRDEIARSGVARSQIIILDALLKLRQVCCDLRLIKMPLTAKALRSGSGKLVSLMEMLEELLGEGRRILLFSQFTSMLALIEEELQQRGIAYSLLTGDTTDRRTPVKDFQGGKVPLFLISLKAGGTGLNLTAADTVIHFDPWWNPAVENQATDRAYRIGQNNPVFVYKLIARGTVEEKIQALQQEKAALAGAVLEGGTTGGWKLEQSDIEALFAPLPVAKG
;
A
#
# COMPACT_ATOMS: atom_id res chain seq x y z
N LEU A 1 -26.26 -7.28 -20.84
CA LEU A 1 -25.34 -6.30 -20.28
C LEU A 1 -26.02 -5.09 -19.62
N ARG A 2 -26.97 -4.37 -20.30
CA ARG A 2 -27.71 -3.23 -19.70
C ARG A 2 -28.60 -3.65 -18.52
N THR A 3 -29.29 -4.78 -18.61
CA THR A 3 -30.10 -5.37 -17.53
C THR A 3 -29.24 -5.80 -16.35
N PHE A 4 -28.08 -6.31 -16.64
CA PHE A 4 -27.03 -6.73 -15.72
C PHE A 4 -26.44 -5.55 -14.91
N ALA A 5 -25.99 -4.48 -15.60
CA ALA A 5 -25.50 -3.26 -14.94
C ALA A 5 -26.60 -2.60 -14.08
N LYS A 6 -27.87 -2.65 -14.50
CA LYS A 6 -29.00 -2.17 -13.69
C LYS A 6 -29.24 -3.01 -12.43
N ARG A 7 -29.10 -4.34 -12.46
CA ARG A 7 -29.24 -5.19 -11.27
C ARG A 7 -28.15 -4.87 -10.22
N LEU A 8 -26.92 -4.67 -10.66
CA LEU A 8 -25.80 -4.26 -9.77
C LEU A 8 -25.94 -2.81 -9.26
N GLN A 9 -26.54 -1.90 -10.03
CA GLN A 9 -26.74 -0.50 -9.62
C GLN A 9 -27.94 -0.30 -8.68
N ASN A 10 -28.96 -1.14 -8.77
CA ASN A 10 -30.24 -0.96 -8.05
C ASN A 10 -30.27 -1.59 -6.65
N SER A 11 -29.10 -1.81 -6.00
CA SER A 11 -28.98 -2.26 -4.61
C SER A 11 -29.70 -3.59 -4.27
N SER A 12 -30.19 -4.35 -5.23
CA SER A 12 -30.74 -5.69 -4.98
C SER A 12 -29.63 -6.73 -5.01
N HIS A 13 -28.66 -6.57 -4.08
CA HIS A 13 -27.66 -7.62 -3.85
C HIS A 13 -28.37 -8.87 -3.34
N THR A 14 -27.83 -10.02 -3.70
CA THR A 14 -28.24 -11.29 -3.11
C THR A 14 -28.08 -11.20 -1.60
N GLN A 15 -29.19 -11.32 -0.88
CA GLN A 15 -29.19 -11.24 0.58
C GLN A 15 -28.81 -12.61 1.14
N VAL A 16 -27.64 -12.70 1.78
CA VAL A 16 -27.21 -13.89 2.52
C VAL A 16 -26.97 -13.53 3.98
N ALA A 17 -27.27 -14.43 4.88
CA ALA A 17 -26.85 -14.33 6.28
C ALA A 17 -25.35 -14.64 6.38
N ALA A 18 -24.72 -14.21 7.47
CA ALA A 18 -23.39 -14.68 7.81
C ALA A 18 -23.38 -16.22 7.84
N PRO A 19 -22.39 -16.89 7.23
CA PRO A 19 -22.38 -18.35 7.16
C PRO A 19 -22.28 -18.98 8.55
N ALA A 20 -22.98 -20.10 8.76
CA ALA A 20 -22.93 -20.84 10.00
C ALA A 20 -21.46 -21.26 10.31
N GLY A 21 -21.06 -21.22 11.58
CA GLY A 21 -19.69 -21.57 11.99
C GLY A 21 -18.61 -20.54 11.62
N LEU A 22 -18.98 -19.36 11.14
CA LEU A 22 -18.06 -18.22 11.09
C LEU A 22 -17.82 -17.75 12.54
N ASN A 23 -16.59 -17.84 13.03
CA ASN A 23 -16.21 -17.41 14.37
C ASN A 23 -15.99 -15.89 14.47
N ALA A 24 -16.88 -15.13 13.85
CA ALA A 24 -16.87 -13.66 13.89
C ALA A 24 -18.28 -13.12 13.64
N GLN A 25 -18.58 -11.97 14.22
CA GLN A 25 -19.77 -11.20 13.88
C GLN A 25 -19.40 -10.20 12.78
N LEU A 26 -19.97 -10.38 11.58
CA LEU A 26 -19.78 -9.43 10.49
C LEU A 26 -20.47 -8.09 10.84
N ARG A 27 -19.74 -7.01 10.64
CA ARG A 27 -20.31 -5.66 10.71
C ARG A 27 -21.27 -5.44 9.54
N PRO A 28 -22.22 -4.48 9.63
CA PRO A 28 -23.18 -4.24 8.56
C PRO A 28 -22.50 -4.07 7.18
N TYR A 29 -21.45 -3.28 7.09
CA TYR A 29 -20.73 -3.09 5.83
C TYR A 29 -19.99 -4.36 5.36
N GLN A 30 -19.49 -5.20 6.27
CA GLN A 30 -18.84 -6.47 5.91
C GLN A 30 -19.87 -7.47 5.37
N LEU A 31 -21.07 -7.50 5.93
CA LEU A 31 -22.18 -8.28 5.41
C LEU A 31 -22.61 -7.78 4.02
N GLU A 32 -22.64 -6.46 3.80
CA GLU A 32 -22.87 -5.87 2.49
C GLU A 32 -21.79 -6.31 1.48
N GLY A 33 -20.51 -6.35 1.90
CA GLY A 33 -19.42 -6.86 1.08
C GLY A 33 -19.57 -8.33 0.71
N LEU A 34 -19.99 -9.16 1.67
CA LEU A 34 -20.34 -10.56 1.41
C LEU A 34 -21.48 -10.68 0.39
N ASN A 35 -22.57 -9.93 0.58
CA ASN A 35 -23.73 -9.90 -0.33
C ASN A 35 -23.32 -9.47 -1.74
N TRP A 36 -22.45 -8.47 -1.86
CA TRP A 36 -21.92 -8.01 -3.14
C TRP A 36 -21.08 -9.10 -3.83
N MET A 37 -20.17 -9.79 -3.11
CA MET A 37 -19.38 -10.89 -3.67
C MET A 37 -20.27 -12.06 -4.12
N GLN A 38 -21.33 -12.38 -3.37
CA GLN A 38 -22.32 -13.39 -3.78
C GLN A 38 -23.09 -12.96 -5.03
N THR A 39 -23.46 -11.69 -5.14
CA THR A 39 -24.10 -11.14 -6.35
C THR A 39 -23.18 -11.25 -7.57
N LEU A 40 -21.90 -10.90 -7.43
CA LEU A 40 -20.91 -11.08 -8.50
C LEU A 40 -20.79 -12.55 -8.92
N ARG A 41 -20.84 -13.47 -7.96
CA ARG A 41 -20.78 -14.90 -8.18
C ARG A 41 -21.98 -15.41 -9.00
N GLU A 42 -23.20 -15.00 -8.63
CA GLU A 42 -24.41 -15.36 -9.38
C GLU A 42 -24.42 -14.83 -10.81
N LEU A 43 -23.78 -13.70 -11.02
CA LEU A 43 -23.68 -13.05 -12.31
C LEU A 43 -22.47 -13.52 -13.12
N GLU A 44 -21.66 -14.43 -12.58
CA GLU A 44 -20.44 -14.97 -13.19
C GLU A 44 -19.44 -13.88 -13.60
N VAL A 45 -19.25 -12.86 -12.74
CA VAL A 45 -18.34 -11.75 -12.98
C VAL A 45 -17.35 -11.55 -11.85
N GLY A 46 -16.25 -10.88 -12.20
CA GLY A 46 -15.24 -10.46 -11.25
C GLY A 46 -15.49 -9.07 -10.68
N GLY A 47 -14.80 -8.75 -9.57
CA GLY A 47 -14.84 -7.43 -8.97
C GLY A 47 -13.68 -7.11 -8.05
N ILE A 48 -13.58 -5.83 -7.69
CA ILE A 48 -12.54 -5.29 -6.81
C ILE A 48 -13.18 -4.91 -5.47
N LEU A 49 -12.80 -5.59 -4.40
CA LEU A 49 -13.08 -5.15 -3.03
C LEU A 49 -12.01 -4.14 -2.62
N GLY A 50 -12.33 -2.86 -2.78
CA GLY A 50 -11.44 -1.72 -2.65
C GLY A 50 -11.50 -1.02 -1.28
N ASP A 51 -11.99 -1.70 -0.25
CA ASP A 51 -12.10 -1.19 1.11
C ASP A 51 -10.76 -0.73 1.68
N ASP A 52 -10.76 0.32 2.46
CA ASP A 52 -9.57 0.79 3.17
C ASP A 52 -8.92 -0.35 3.97
N MET A 53 -7.62 -0.25 4.20
CA MET A 53 -6.90 -1.25 5.00
C MET A 53 -7.46 -1.34 6.42
N GLY A 54 -7.54 -2.58 6.93
CA GLY A 54 -8.07 -2.82 8.28
C GLY A 54 -9.60 -2.87 8.38
N LEU A 55 -10.34 -2.77 7.27
CA LEU A 55 -11.79 -2.99 7.23
C LEU A 55 -12.18 -4.47 7.11
N GLY A 56 -11.22 -5.41 7.19
CA GLY A 56 -11.49 -6.85 7.22
C GLY A 56 -11.80 -7.44 5.85
N LYS A 57 -11.07 -7.06 4.79
CA LYS A 57 -11.20 -7.68 3.45
C LYS A 57 -10.97 -9.18 3.50
N THR A 58 -9.96 -9.66 4.24
CA THR A 58 -9.68 -11.09 4.42
C THR A 58 -10.86 -11.80 5.06
N LEU A 59 -11.41 -11.26 6.17
CA LEU A 59 -12.58 -11.83 6.84
C LEU A 59 -13.80 -11.92 5.91
N GLN A 60 -14.09 -10.86 5.15
CA GLN A 60 -15.20 -10.84 4.18
C GLN A 60 -14.99 -11.92 3.10
N THR A 61 -13.76 -12.10 2.63
CA THR A 61 -13.41 -13.10 1.62
C THR A 61 -13.50 -14.52 2.18
N LEU A 62 -13.03 -14.75 3.40
CA LEU A 62 -13.16 -16.04 4.09
C LEU A 62 -14.63 -16.39 4.35
N ALA A 63 -15.45 -15.42 4.74
CA ALA A 63 -16.90 -15.60 4.88
C ALA A 63 -17.56 -15.96 3.55
N HIS A 64 -17.12 -15.34 2.44
CA HIS A 64 -17.59 -15.67 1.09
C HIS A 64 -17.23 -17.13 0.72
N LEU A 65 -15.98 -17.56 0.94
CA LEU A 65 -15.57 -18.96 0.67
C LEU A 65 -16.33 -19.98 1.55
N LEU A 66 -16.56 -19.65 2.82
CA LEU A 66 -17.34 -20.51 3.71
C LEU A 66 -18.80 -20.60 3.24
N THR A 67 -19.39 -19.51 2.73
CA THR A 67 -20.73 -19.52 2.12
C THR A 67 -20.75 -20.41 0.87
N GLU A 68 -19.74 -20.34 0.00
CA GLU A 68 -19.60 -21.21 -1.16
C GLU A 68 -19.50 -22.69 -0.76
N LYS A 69 -18.74 -22.99 0.29
CA LYS A 69 -18.60 -24.37 0.82
C LYS A 69 -19.94 -24.91 1.31
N HIS A 70 -20.68 -24.16 2.12
CA HIS A 70 -21.98 -24.55 2.65
C HIS A 70 -23.03 -24.74 1.55
N ALA A 71 -22.94 -23.97 0.49
CA ALA A 71 -23.82 -24.08 -0.66
C ALA A 71 -23.42 -25.20 -1.63
N GLY A 72 -22.38 -25.99 -1.33
CA GLY A 72 -21.88 -27.05 -2.21
C GLY A 72 -21.25 -26.55 -3.51
N ARG A 73 -20.86 -25.26 -3.57
CA ARG A 73 -20.27 -24.64 -4.77
C ARG A 73 -18.74 -24.52 -4.71
N LEU A 74 -18.13 -24.87 -3.59
CA LEU A 74 -16.69 -24.99 -3.43
C LEU A 74 -16.26 -26.48 -3.66
N ASP A 75 -16.60 -26.99 -4.83
CA ASP A 75 -16.31 -28.36 -5.28
C ASP A 75 -14.91 -28.52 -5.90
N CYS A 76 -14.19 -27.43 -6.05
CA CYS A 76 -12.78 -27.34 -6.36
C CYS A 76 -12.14 -26.22 -5.53
N PRO A 77 -10.81 -26.25 -5.28
CA PRO A 77 -10.15 -25.28 -4.41
C PRO A 77 -10.32 -23.84 -4.88
N ALA A 78 -10.30 -22.90 -3.94
CA ALA A 78 -10.01 -21.49 -4.22
C ALA A 78 -8.49 -21.25 -4.17
N LEU A 79 -7.99 -20.32 -4.98
CA LEU A 79 -6.59 -19.89 -4.97
C LEU A 79 -6.48 -18.42 -4.59
N ALA A 80 -5.73 -18.11 -3.53
CA ALA A 80 -5.42 -16.74 -3.16
C ALA A 80 -3.93 -16.46 -3.40
N VAL A 81 -3.65 -15.44 -4.21
CA VAL A 81 -2.30 -14.97 -4.56
C VAL A 81 -2.04 -13.65 -3.85
N MET A 82 -0.93 -13.57 -3.12
CA MET A 82 -0.63 -12.43 -2.26
C MET A 82 0.87 -12.16 -2.12
N PRO A 83 1.31 -11.02 -1.58
CA PRO A 83 2.67 -10.84 -1.10
C PRO A 83 3.02 -11.89 -0.02
N THR A 84 4.26 -12.39 -0.02
CA THR A 84 4.74 -13.44 0.91
C THR A 84 4.44 -13.11 2.37
N SER A 85 4.53 -11.86 2.75
CA SER A 85 4.30 -11.39 4.12
C SER A 85 2.84 -11.45 4.58
N LEU A 86 1.88 -11.65 3.67
CA LEU A 86 0.46 -11.82 4.00
C LEU A 86 0.09 -13.28 4.29
N ILE A 87 0.87 -14.26 3.86
CA ILE A 87 0.60 -15.69 4.08
C ILE A 87 0.31 -16.02 5.57
N PRO A 88 1.17 -15.58 6.54
CA PRO A 88 0.89 -15.86 7.95
C PRO A 88 -0.44 -15.25 8.43
N ASN A 89 -0.75 -14.02 8.01
CA ASN A 89 -1.99 -13.35 8.40
C ASN A 89 -3.23 -14.08 7.85
N TRP A 90 -3.18 -14.55 6.61
CA TRP A 90 -4.28 -15.32 6.03
C TRP A 90 -4.48 -16.68 6.74
N LEU A 91 -3.39 -17.35 7.11
CA LEU A 91 -3.44 -18.60 7.90
C LEU A 91 -4.06 -18.35 9.27
N ASP A 92 -3.57 -17.34 10.01
CA ASP A 92 -4.05 -17.01 11.35
C ASP A 92 -5.54 -16.56 11.32
N GLU A 93 -5.95 -15.78 10.32
CA GLU A 93 -7.36 -15.36 10.16
C GLU A 93 -8.26 -16.55 9.74
N ALA A 94 -7.81 -17.41 8.86
CA ALA A 94 -8.57 -18.58 8.43
C ALA A 94 -8.77 -19.57 9.60
N GLU A 95 -7.71 -19.89 10.36
CA GLU A 95 -7.80 -20.73 11.55
C GLU A 95 -8.74 -20.14 12.61
N ARG A 96 -8.67 -18.84 12.81
CA ARG A 96 -9.47 -18.14 13.81
C ARG A 96 -10.95 -18.03 13.41
N PHE A 97 -11.23 -17.64 12.17
CA PHE A 97 -12.59 -17.26 11.76
C PHE A 97 -13.34 -18.34 11.02
N THR A 98 -12.64 -19.19 10.28
CA THR A 98 -13.22 -20.23 9.41
C THR A 98 -12.48 -21.57 9.56
N PRO A 99 -12.41 -22.16 10.77
CA PRO A 99 -11.65 -23.38 11.01
C PRO A 99 -12.17 -24.61 10.21
N GLN A 100 -13.35 -24.50 9.61
CA GLN A 100 -13.91 -25.53 8.71
C GLN A 100 -13.28 -25.53 7.31
N LEU A 101 -12.61 -24.44 6.90
CA LEU A 101 -11.89 -24.39 5.63
C LEU A 101 -10.53 -25.07 5.81
N LYS A 102 -10.25 -26.07 4.99
CA LYS A 102 -8.93 -26.68 4.87
C LYS A 102 -8.03 -25.77 4.06
N VAL A 103 -7.01 -25.18 4.68
CA VAL A 103 -6.12 -24.20 4.03
C VAL A 103 -4.72 -24.77 3.87
N LEU A 104 -4.15 -24.64 2.67
CA LEU A 104 -2.77 -25.01 2.35
C LEU A 104 -1.99 -23.77 1.91
N ALA A 105 -0.80 -23.57 2.47
CA ALA A 105 0.12 -22.51 2.05
C ALA A 105 1.25 -23.08 1.18
N LEU A 106 1.18 -22.83 -0.12
CA LEU A 106 2.24 -23.16 -1.08
C LEU A 106 3.33 -22.09 -1.05
N HIS A 107 4.25 -22.20 -0.09
CA HIS A 107 5.41 -21.31 -0.02
C HIS A 107 6.66 -22.04 0.48
N GLY A 108 7.84 -21.46 0.26
CA GLY A 108 9.10 -22.07 0.62
C GLY A 108 9.60 -23.13 -0.38
N SER A 109 10.74 -23.74 -0.08
CA SER A 109 11.42 -24.70 -0.99
C SER A 109 10.77 -26.09 -1.02
N GLY A 110 10.03 -26.45 0.02
CA GLY A 110 9.40 -27.77 0.14
C GLY A 110 7.99 -27.90 -0.46
N ARG A 111 7.40 -26.81 -0.98
CA ARG A 111 5.99 -26.75 -1.42
C ARG A 111 5.59 -27.72 -2.53
N GLN A 112 6.57 -28.20 -3.32
CA GLN A 112 6.32 -29.15 -4.41
C GLN A 112 5.74 -30.50 -3.93
N LYS A 113 5.97 -30.86 -2.67
CA LYS A 113 5.43 -32.08 -2.08
C LYS A 113 3.89 -32.07 -1.99
N ASP A 114 3.33 -30.87 -1.87
CA ASP A 114 1.90 -30.68 -1.66
C ASP A 114 1.12 -30.53 -2.98
N PHE A 115 1.80 -30.56 -4.14
CA PHE A 115 1.16 -30.39 -5.43
C PHE A 115 0.21 -31.52 -5.83
N ALA A 116 0.43 -32.75 -5.30
CA ALA A 116 -0.43 -33.90 -5.57
C ALA A 116 -1.80 -33.78 -4.86
N ASP A 117 -1.85 -33.07 -3.75
CA ASP A 117 -2.98 -33.07 -2.82
C ASP A 117 -3.82 -31.79 -2.88
N LEU A 118 -3.62 -30.92 -3.88
CA LEU A 118 -4.32 -29.63 -3.99
C LEU A 118 -5.84 -29.76 -3.90
N ALA A 119 -6.42 -30.79 -4.49
CA ALA A 119 -7.85 -31.04 -4.50
C ALA A 119 -8.46 -31.39 -3.12
N GLU A 120 -7.63 -31.72 -2.13
CA GLU A 120 -8.07 -32.04 -0.76
C GLU A 120 -8.34 -30.80 0.09
N TYR A 121 -7.94 -29.63 -0.40
CA TYR A 121 -8.05 -28.36 0.30
C TYR A 121 -9.15 -27.47 -0.26
N ASP A 122 -9.70 -26.61 0.59
CA ASP A 122 -10.71 -25.63 0.21
C ASP A 122 -10.08 -24.32 -0.30
N LEU A 123 -8.91 -23.95 0.26
CA LEU A 123 -8.21 -22.72 -0.04
C LEU A 123 -6.70 -22.96 -0.13
N ILE A 124 -6.13 -22.58 -1.25
CA ILE A 124 -4.69 -22.61 -1.49
C ILE A 124 -4.16 -21.18 -1.44
N LEU A 125 -3.10 -20.93 -0.68
CA LEU A 125 -2.40 -19.65 -0.58
C LEU A 125 -1.07 -19.73 -1.33
N THR A 126 -0.78 -18.79 -2.22
CA THR A 126 0.52 -18.67 -2.88
C THR A 126 0.94 -17.22 -3.02
N THR A 127 2.12 -16.97 -3.58
CA THR A 127 2.65 -15.62 -3.74
C THR A 127 2.81 -15.21 -5.20
N TYR A 128 2.79 -13.88 -5.45
CA TYR A 128 3.05 -13.35 -6.79
C TYR A 128 4.41 -13.78 -7.37
N ALA A 129 5.41 -14.01 -6.51
CA ALA A 129 6.74 -14.44 -6.95
C ALA A 129 6.79 -15.93 -7.34
N LEU A 130 5.95 -16.76 -6.72
CA LEU A 130 5.89 -18.20 -6.98
C LEU A 130 4.92 -18.54 -8.10
N LEU A 131 3.87 -17.77 -8.29
CA LEU A 131 2.84 -18.03 -9.29
C LEU A 131 3.39 -18.32 -10.70
N PRO A 132 4.34 -17.53 -11.27
CA PRO A 132 4.92 -17.86 -12.57
C PRO A 132 5.80 -19.11 -12.57
N ARG A 133 6.37 -19.49 -11.41
CA ARG A 133 7.26 -20.67 -11.27
C ARG A 133 6.46 -21.97 -11.21
N ASP A 134 5.28 -21.90 -10.61
CA ASP A 134 4.43 -23.05 -10.36
C ASP A 134 3.26 -23.12 -11.37
N LEU A 135 3.28 -22.27 -12.40
CA LEU A 135 2.19 -22.14 -13.37
C LEU A 135 1.84 -23.48 -14.05
N GLU A 136 2.82 -24.25 -14.46
CA GLU A 136 2.61 -25.56 -15.11
C GLU A 136 1.78 -26.53 -14.26
N THR A 137 1.91 -26.43 -12.93
CA THR A 137 1.12 -27.26 -11.99
C THR A 137 -0.25 -26.65 -11.71
N LEU A 138 -0.33 -25.32 -11.62
CA LEU A 138 -1.56 -24.60 -11.22
C LEU A 138 -2.53 -24.38 -12.38
N GLN A 139 -2.02 -24.28 -13.61
CA GLN A 139 -2.82 -23.96 -14.82
C GLN A 139 -3.83 -25.05 -15.21
N PRO A 140 -3.51 -26.35 -15.12
CA PRO A 140 -4.48 -27.41 -15.44
C PRO A 140 -5.65 -27.48 -14.42
N GLN A 141 -5.46 -26.94 -13.22
CA GLN A 141 -6.46 -26.95 -12.15
C GLN A 141 -7.56 -25.91 -12.44
N LEU A 142 -8.82 -26.30 -12.31
CA LEU A 142 -9.94 -25.38 -12.23
C LEU A 142 -10.06 -24.83 -10.82
N TRP A 143 -10.12 -23.52 -10.68
CA TRP A 143 -10.27 -22.83 -9.40
C TRP A 143 -11.71 -22.37 -9.21
N SER A 144 -12.29 -22.59 -8.04
CA SER A 144 -13.64 -22.07 -7.72
C SER A 144 -13.62 -20.53 -7.67
N VAL A 145 -12.66 -19.96 -6.95
CA VAL A 145 -12.43 -18.53 -6.85
C VAL A 145 -10.92 -18.26 -6.94
N LEU A 146 -10.53 -17.36 -7.82
CA LEU A 146 -9.16 -16.85 -7.91
C LEU A 146 -9.11 -15.44 -7.31
N ILE A 147 -8.38 -15.30 -6.23
CA ILE A 147 -8.29 -14.09 -5.42
C ILE A 147 -6.89 -13.50 -5.55
N LEU A 148 -6.80 -12.22 -5.89
CA LEU A 148 -5.54 -11.46 -5.85
C LEU A 148 -5.60 -10.47 -4.69
N ASP A 149 -4.85 -10.72 -3.61
CA ASP A 149 -4.74 -9.78 -2.51
C ASP A 149 -3.57 -8.81 -2.75
N GLU A 150 -3.75 -7.55 -2.38
CA GLU A 150 -2.91 -6.42 -2.78
C GLU A 150 -2.73 -6.41 -4.31
N ALA A 151 -3.86 -6.38 -5.03
CA ALA A 151 -3.93 -6.56 -6.48
C ALA A 151 -3.14 -5.51 -7.28
N GLN A 152 -2.67 -4.42 -6.67
CA GLN A 152 -1.71 -3.51 -7.32
C GLN A 152 -0.38 -4.19 -7.69
N ASN A 153 -0.10 -5.40 -7.20
CA ASN A 153 1.06 -6.19 -7.64
C ASN A 153 0.98 -6.62 -9.10
N ILE A 154 -0.21 -6.62 -9.72
CA ILE A 154 -0.39 -6.87 -11.16
C ILE A 154 -0.60 -5.58 -11.97
N LYS A 155 -0.27 -4.41 -11.44
CA LYS A 155 -0.42 -3.11 -12.13
C LYS A 155 0.33 -3.03 -13.46
N ASN A 156 1.42 -3.76 -13.61
CA ASN A 156 2.11 -3.94 -14.88
C ASN A 156 1.56 -5.19 -15.61
N PRO A 157 0.74 -5.03 -16.67
CA PRO A 157 0.07 -6.14 -17.33
C PRO A 157 1.02 -7.10 -18.06
N ILE A 158 2.26 -6.69 -18.35
CA ILE A 158 3.27 -7.52 -19.00
C ILE A 158 4.18 -8.24 -17.99
N SER A 159 4.01 -8.03 -16.69
CA SER A 159 4.77 -8.76 -15.68
C SER A 159 4.44 -10.25 -15.73
N LYS A 160 5.42 -11.11 -15.42
CA LYS A 160 5.22 -12.57 -15.38
C LYS A 160 4.08 -12.98 -14.44
N ALA A 161 3.96 -12.31 -13.29
CA ALA A 161 2.89 -12.56 -12.33
C ALA A 161 1.50 -12.20 -12.88
N ALA A 162 1.37 -11.05 -13.57
CA ALA A 162 0.12 -10.65 -14.18
C ALA A 162 -0.30 -11.57 -15.33
N GLN A 163 0.66 -12.03 -16.14
CA GLN A 163 0.41 -13.02 -17.20
C GLN A 163 -0.04 -14.35 -16.59
N ALA A 164 0.74 -14.90 -15.65
CA ALA A 164 0.41 -16.16 -14.99
C ALA A 164 -0.96 -16.13 -14.31
N ALA A 165 -1.32 -15.02 -13.64
CA ALA A 165 -2.65 -14.89 -13.03
C ALA A 165 -3.79 -14.93 -14.07
N ARG A 166 -3.59 -14.39 -15.27
CA ARG A 166 -4.60 -14.44 -16.34
C ARG A 166 -4.72 -15.81 -16.99
N ASP A 167 -3.63 -16.58 -17.03
CA ASP A 167 -3.57 -17.91 -17.65
C ASP A 167 -4.27 -18.99 -16.80
N LEU A 168 -4.56 -18.71 -15.52
CA LEU A 168 -5.32 -19.61 -14.66
C LEU A 168 -6.81 -19.60 -15.00
N GLN A 169 -7.45 -20.77 -14.88
CA GLN A 169 -8.89 -20.92 -15.09
C GLN A 169 -9.65 -20.86 -13.76
N ALA A 170 -10.60 -19.96 -13.64
CA ALA A 170 -11.41 -19.80 -12.43
C ALA A 170 -12.87 -19.44 -12.78
N ARG A 171 -13.80 -19.94 -11.95
CA ARG A 171 -15.25 -19.62 -12.11
C ARG A 171 -15.55 -18.18 -11.65
N GLN A 172 -14.84 -17.68 -10.64
CA GLN A 172 -14.94 -16.31 -10.18
C GLN A 172 -13.54 -15.72 -9.98
N ARG A 173 -13.38 -14.43 -10.24
CA ARG A 173 -12.12 -13.69 -10.01
C ARG A 173 -12.39 -12.49 -9.13
N LEU A 174 -11.57 -12.31 -8.09
CA LEU A 174 -11.68 -11.20 -7.16
C LEU A 174 -10.32 -10.51 -6.99
N CYS A 175 -10.33 -9.19 -6.91
CA CYS A 175 -9.19 -8.39 -6.48
C CYS A 175 -9.49 -7.76 -5.12
N LEU A 176 -8.54 -7.85 -4.21
CA LEU A 176 -8.58 -7.15 -2.93
C LEU A 176 -7.48 -6.09 -2.95
N SER A 177 -7.81 -4.85 -2.65
CA SER A 177 -6.82 -3.76 -2.62
C SER A 177 -7.34 -2.60 -1.80
N GLY A 178 -6.53 -2.07 -0.87
CA GLY A 178 -6.82 -0.78 -0.22
C GLY A 178 -6.60 0.41 -1.15
N THR A 179 -5.86 0.22 -2.23
CA THR A 179 -5.47 1.26 -3.20
C THR A 179 -5.64 0.74 -4.64
N PRO A 180 -6.90 0.62 -5.13
CA PRO A 180 -7.16 0.06 -6.46
C PRO A 180 -6.58 0.92 -7.61
N LEU A 181 -6.25 2.18 -7.32
CA LEU A 181 -5.61 3.12 -8.24
C LEU A 181 -4.57 3.94 -7.47
N GLU A 182 -3.29 3.75 -7.78
CA GLU A 182 -2.17 4.45 -7.14
C GLU A 182 -1.60 5.58 -8.02
N ASN A 183 -1.22 5.27 -9.26
CA ASN A 183 -0.44 6.17 -10.08
C ASN A 183 -1.10 6.57 -11.40
N HIS A 184 -1.77 5.65 -12.08
CA HIS A 184 -2.37 5.91 -13.38
C HIS A 184 -3.46 4.89 -13.76
N LEU A 185 -4.38 5.29 -14.65
CA LEU A 185 -5.52 4.46 -15.09
C LEU A 185 -5.13 3.11 -15.72
N GLY A 186 -3.89 2.99 -16.23
CA GLY A 186 -3.39 1.70 -16.72
C GLY A 186 -3.30 0.61 -15.66
N GLU A 187 -3.16 0.97 -14.38
CA GLU A 187 -3.20 0.01 -13.26
C GLU A 187 -4.60 -0.57 -13.08
N LEU A 188 -5.61 0.29 -13.14
CA LEU A 188 -7.02 -0.10 -13.10
C LEU A 188 -7.37 -1.00 -14.31
N TRP A 189 -6.90 -0.63 -15.51
CA TRP A 189 -7.09 -1.46 -16.70
C TRP A 189 -6.48 -2.86 -16.51
N SER A 190 -5.30 -2.98 -15.93
CA SER A 190 -4.64 -4.27 -15.70
C SER A 190 -5.47 -5.17 -14.75
N GLN A 191 -6.03 -4.61 -13.69
CA GLN A 191 -6.92 -5.35 -12.78
C GLN A 191 -8.20 -5.79 -13.48
N PHE A 192 -8.84 -4.91 -14.27
CA PHE A 192 -10.03 -5.28 -15.04
C PHE A 192 -9.73 -6.28 -16.16
N HIS A 193 -8.54 -6.25 -16.76
CA HIS A 193 -8.10 -7.23 -17.74
C HIS A 193 -7.91 -8.63 -17.12
N PHE A 194 -7.54 -8.70 -15.84
CA PHE A 194 -7.54 -9.94 -15.07
C PHE A 194 -8.99 -10.38 -14.72
N LEU A 195 -9.81 -9.49 -14.18
CA LEU A 195 -11.17 -9.80 -13.69
C LEU A 195 -12.12 -10.21 -14.81
N MET A 196 -12.14 -9.42 -15.88
CA MET A 196 -13.08 -9.54 -17.01
C MET A 196 -12.36 -9.15 -18.30
N PRO A 197 -11.62 -10.07 -18.95
CA PRO A 197 -10.90 -9.79 -20.18
C PRO A 197 -11.82 -9.16 -21.24
N GLY A 198 -11.37 -8.06 -21.86
CA GLY A 198 -12.12 -7.34 -22.89
C GLY A 198 -13.17 -6.35 -22.39
N TRP A 199 -13.50 -6.31 -21.08
CA TRP A 199 -14.50 -5.37 -20.54
C TRP A 199 -14.17 -3.90 -20.79
N LEU A 200 -12.92 -3.51 -20.62
CA LEU A 200 -12.42 -2.15 -20.89
C LEU A 200 -11.67 -2.05 -22.24
N GLY A 201 -11.83 -3.03 -23.12
CA GLY A 201 -11.11 -3.12 -24.38
C GLY A 201 -9.66 -3.59 -24.21
N ASP A 202 -8.91 -3.61 -25.32
CA ASP A 202 -7.48 -3.87 -25.26
C ASP A 202 -6.69 -2.65 -24.75
N SER A 203 -5.39 -2.83 -24.46
CA SER A 203 -4.53 -1.77 -23.91
C SER A 203 -4.43 -0.55 -24.82
N LYS A 204 -4.45 -0.74 -26.16
CA LYS A 204 -4.34 0.37 -27.13
C LYS A 204 -5.64 1.18 -27.16
N SER A 205 -6.78 0.51 -27.26
CA SER A 205 -8.09 1.17 -27.24
C SER A 205 -8.35 1.85 -25.89
N PHE A 206 -8.03 1.23 -24.76
CA PHE A 206 -8.15 1.86 -23.44
C PHE A 206 -7.30 3.13 -23.31
N ASN A 207 -6.05 3.08 -23.78
CA ASN A 207 -5.17 4.26 -23.77
C ASN A 207 -5.71 5.39 -24.65
N ARG A 208 -6.23 5.07 -25.84
CA ARG A 208 -6.82 6.06 -26.77
C ARG A 208 -8.12 6.66 -26.23
N ASP A 209 -9.01 5.82 -25.70
CA ASP A 209 -10.40 6.20 -25.43
C ASP A 209 -10.61 6.73 -24.01
N TYR A 210 -9.74 6.36 -23.05
CA TYR A 210 -9.84 6.74 -21.64
C TYR A 210 -8.55 7.36 -21.10
N ARG A 211 -7.44 6.62 -21.11
CA ARG A 211 -6.24 7.04 -20.38
C ARG A 211 -5.69 8.37 -20.88
N THR A 212 -5.39 8.48 -22.17
CA THR A 212 -4.83 9.72 -22.74
C THR A 212 -5.80 10.90 -22.63
N PRO A 213 -7.10 10.79 -22.99
CA PRO A 213 -8.03 11.88 -22.80
C PRO A 213 -8.21 12.32 -21.35
N ILE A 214 -8.23 11.38 -20.40
CA ILE A 214 -8.43 11.71 -18.97
C ILE A 214 -7.14 12.28 -18.37
N GLU A 215 -6.02 11.54 -18.49
CA GLU A 215 -4.76 11.90 -17.80
C GLU A 215 -4.03 13.08 -18.43
N LYS A 216 -4.15 13.30 -19.76
CA LYS A 216 -3.46 14.40 -20.43
C LYS A 216 -4.34 15.60 -20.73
N HIS A 217 -5.62 15.39 -20.92
CA HIS A 217 -6.54 16.43 -21.39
C HIS A 217 -7.69 16.73 -20.41
N GLY A 218 -7.70 16.09 -19.22
CA GLY A 218 -8.71 16.33 -18.21
C GLY A 218 -10.16 16.09 -18.68
N ASN A 219 -10.38 15.17 -19.61
CA ASN A 219 -11.68 14.97 -20.24
C ASN A 219 -12.70 14.37 -19.26
N VAL A 220 -13.56 15.23 -18.73
CA VAL A 220 -14.58 14.89 -17.71
C VAL A 220 -15.59 13.87 -18.22
N GLN A 221 -16.02 13.98 -19.47
CA GLN A 221 -17.04 13.07 -20.03
C GLN A 221 -16.49 11.64 -20.15
N ARG A 222 -15.23 11.50 -20.60
CA ARG A 222 -14.57 10.19 -20.66
C ARG A 222 -14.36 9.58 -19.29
N MET A 223 -14.05 10.41 -18.30
CA MET A 223 -13.91 9.97 -16.92
C MET A 223 -15.26 9.50 -16.35
N GLN A 224 -16.33 10.29 -16.49
CA GLN A 224 -17.67 9.88 -16.05
C GLN A 224 -18.13 8.58 -16.71
N HIS A 225 -17.84 8.42 -17.99
CA HIS A 225 -18.15 7.19 -18.71
C HIS A 225 -17.36 5.98 -18.18
N LEU A 226 -16.06 6.14 -17.90
CA LEU A 226 -15.22 5.11 -17.29
C LEU A 226 -15.74 4.75 -15.88
N THR A 227 -15.97 5.75 -15.04
CA THR A 227 -16.49 5.58 -13.68
C THR A 227 -17.81 4.81 -13.68
N ALA A 228 -18.75 5.18 -14.54
CA ALA A 228 -20.03 4.47 -14.67
C ALA A 228 -19.87 3.00 -15.08
N ARG A 229 -18.83 2.70 -15.90
CA ARG A 229 -18.53 1.33 -16.33
C ARG A 229 -17.93 0.47 -15.24
N ILE A 230 -17.07 1.02 -14.39
CA ILE A 230 -16.35 0.26 -13.34
C ILE A 230 -17.13 0.19 -12.02
N LYS A 231 -17.95 1.21 -11.73
CA LYS A 231 -18.67 1.35 -10.46
C LYS A 231 -19.39 0.08 -9.99
N PRO A 232 -20.09 -0.70 -10.83
CA PRO A 232 -20.77 -1.92 -10.38
C PRO A 232 -19.83 -3.02 -9.88
N PHE A 233 -18.58 -3.01 -10.34
CA PHE A 233 -17.56 -4.03 -10.08
C PHE A 233 -16.48 -3.56 -9.12
N LEU A 234 -16.67 -2.39 -8.50
CA LEU A 234 -15.76 -1.80 -7.53
C LEU A 234 -16.54 -1.42 -6.28
N LEU A 235 -16.39 -2.19 -5.21
CA LEU A 235 -16.91 -1.84 -3.90
C LEU A 235 -15.79 -1.22 -3.09
N ARG A 236 -15.92 0.07 -2.76
CA ARG A 236 -14.92 0.81 -1.99
C ARG A 236 -15.58 1.58 -0.87
N ARG A 237 -15.12 1.35 0.34
CA ARG A 237 -15.57 2.07 1.54
C ARG A 237 -14.37 2.61 2.29
N LYS A 238 -14.52 3.81 2.84
CA LYS A 238 -13.50 4.46 3.65
C LYS A 238 -13.78 4.19 5.15
N LYS A 239 -12.74 4.18 5.96
CA LYS A 239 -12.86 3.97 7.42
C LYS A 239 -13.75 5.00 8.10
N ASP A 240 -13.65 6.26 7.71
CA ASP A 240 -14.45 7.36 8.22
C ASP A 240 -15.95 7.20 7.93
N GLN A 241 -16.32 6.44 6.90
CA GLN A 241 -17.70 6.21 6.51
C GLN A 241 -18.36 5.02 7.25
N VAL A 242 -17.57 3.97 7.58
CA VAL A 242 -18.14 2.69 8.01
C VAL A 242 -17.63 2.18 9.36
N ALA A 243 -16.53 2.71 9.87
CA ALA A 243 -15.92 2.32 11.13
C ALA A 243 -15.95 3.48 12.13
N THR A 244 -17.15 3.97 12.41
CA THR A 244 -17.39 5.14 13.30
C THR A 244 -16.95 4.91 14.75
N GLU A 245 -16.73 3.65 15.15
CA GLU A 245 -16.20 3.28 16.46
C GLU A 245 -14.67 3.39 16.55
N LEU A 246 -13.95 3.60 15.44
CA LEU A 246 -12.52 3.85 15.53
C LEU A 246 -12.25 5.17 16.24
N PRO A 247 -11.29 5.20 17.19
CA PRO A 247 -10.90 6.42 17.83
C PRO A 247 -10.35 7.44 16.82
N PRO A 248 -10.28 8.73 17.19
CA PRO A 248 -9.77 9.77 16.29
C PRO A 248 -8.35 9.47 15.81
N LYS A 249 -8.07 9.79 14.53
CA LYS A 249 -6.73 9.84 13.96
C LYS A 249 -6.37 11.30 13.73
N THR A 250 -5.26 11.75 14.31
CA THR A 250 -4.75 13.11 14.19
C THR A 250 -3.41 13.07 13.45
N GLU A 251 -3.33 13.75 12.31
CA GLU A 251 -2.07 13.89 11.55
C GLU A 251 -1.42 15.23 11.86
N ILE A 252 -0.13 15.20 12.20
CA ILE A 252 0.65 16.35 12.65
C ILE A 252 1.91 16.43 11.79
N VAL A 253 2.10 17.56 11.12
CA VAL A 253 3.37 17.86 10.46
C VAL A 253 4.30 18.48 11.47
N HIS A 254 5.38 17.78 11.77
CA HIS A 254 6.43 18.27 12.63
C HIS A 254 7.53 18.88 11.77
N TRP A 255 7.59 20.20 11.78
CA TRP A 255 8.54 20.97 11.00
C TRP A 255 9.89 21.01 11.67
N VAL A 256 10.92 20.62 10.93
CA VAL A 256 12.30 20.57 11.41
C VAL A 256 13.17 21.50 10.57
N ASP A 257 13.99 22.30 11.20
CA ASP A 257 14.99 23.10 10.51
C ASP A 257 16.28 22.28 10.33
N LEU A 258 16.90 22.38 9.15
CA LEU A 258 18.21 21.79 8.91
C LEU A 258 19.27 22.52 9.74
N SER A 259 20.25 21.78 10.28
CA SER A 259 21.43 22.40 10.87
C SER A 259 22.22 23.20 9.83
N ASP A 260 23.03 24.18 10.25
CA ASP A 260 23.80 25.03 9.32
C ASP A 260 24.65 24.20 8.36
N GLY A 261 25.34 23.19 8.85
CA GLY A 261 26.12 22.30 7.99
C GLY A 261 25.27 21.48 7.03
N GLN A 262 24.06 21.05 7.43
CA GLN A 262 23.13 20.39 6.52
C GLN A 262 22.62 21.37 5.43
N ARG A 263 22.34 22.63 5.77
CA ARG A 263 21.88 23.64 4.80
C ARG A 263 22.93 23.88 3.72
N ASP A 264 24.20 24.04 4.11
CA ASP A 264 25.31 24.24 3.18
C ASP A 264 25.49 23.05 2.23
N VAL A 265 25.45 21.84 2.77
CA VAL A 265 25.56 20.61 1.97
C VAL A 265 24.32 20.41 1.11
N TYR A 266 23.12 20.70 1.62
CA TYR A 266 21.88 20.60 0.86
C TYR A 266 21.91 21.50 -0.38
N GLU A 267 22.29 22.77 -0.24
CA GLU A 267 22.39 23.71 -1.37
C GLU A 267 23.49 23.29 -2.35
N THR A 268 24.62 22.79 -1.87
CA THR A 268 25.69 22.27 -2.73
C THR A 268 25.19 21.09 -3.57
N VAL A 269 24.52 20.13 -2.96
CA VAL A 269 23.96 18.96 -3.65
C VAL A 269 22.83 19.40 -4.58
N ARG A 270 21.97 20.33 -4.15
CA ARG A 270 20.85 20.82 -4.95
C ARG A 270 21.34 21.47 -6.25
N VAL A 271 22.30 22.40 -6.17
CA VAL A 271 22.87 23.07 -7.36
C VAL A 271 23.48 22.08 -8.32
N ALA A 272 24.28 21.13 -7.81
CA ALA A 272 24.92 20.12 -8.62
C ALA A 272 23.89 19.19 -9.29
N MET A 273 22.84 18.80 -8.58
CA MET A 273 21.80 17.92 -9.10
C MET A 273 20.84 18.64 -10.05
N ASP A 274 20.45 19.89 -9.77
CA ASP A 274 19.64 20.73 -10.67
C ASP A 274 20.31 20.87 -12.02
N LYS A 275 21.60 21.21 -12.04
CA LYS A 275 22.38 21.27 -13.28
C LYS A 275 22.36 19.95 -14.04
N LYS A 276 22.66 18.83 -13.35
CA LYS A 276 22.68 17.49 -13.96
C LYS A 276 21.32 17.11 -14.54
N VAL A 277 20.24 17.42 -13.85
CA VAL A 277 18.87 17.14 -14.27
C VAL A 277 18.48 17.99 -15.48
N ARG A 278 18.77 19.28 -15.47
CA ARG A 278 18.50 20.19 -16.61
C ARG A 278 19.27 19.78 -17.86
N ASP A 279 20.56 19.47 -17.73
CA ASP A 279 21.40 19.01 -18.85
C ASP A 279 20.84 17.72 -19.47
N GLU A 280 20.38 16.77 -18.63
CA GLU A 280 19.81 15.53 -19.13
C GLU A 280 18.41 15.72 -19.75
N ILE A 281 17.57 16.58 -19.16
CA ILE A 281 16.26 16.93 -19.76
C ILE A 281 16.44 17.58 -21.12
N ALA A 282 17.40 18.49 -21.24
CA ALA A 282 17.70 19.14 -22.52
C ALA A 282 18.16 18.13 -23.59
N ARG A 283 18.91 17.10 -23.19
CA ARG A 283 19.42 16.06 -24.10
C ARG A 283 18.37 15.00 -24.47
N SER A 284 17.59 14.53 -23.52
CA SER A 284 16.79 13.31 -23.67
C SER A 284 15.28 13.51 -23.42
N GLY A 285 14.87 14.70 -22.99
CA GLY A 285 13.50 15.03 -22.59
C GLY A 285 13.12 14.43 -21.23
N VAL A 286 12.08 14.98 -20.59
CA VAL A 286 11.63 14.62 -19.23
C VAL A 286 11.35 13.13 -19.08
N ALA A 287 10.69 12.51 -20.05
CA ALA A 287 10.28 11.10 -19.96
C ALA A 287 11.45 10.13 -19.87
N ARG A 288 12.59 10.44 -20.50
CA ARG A 288 13.80 9.61 -20.49
C ARG A 288 14.74 9.94 -19.32
N SER A 289 14.57 11.10 -18.71
CA SER A 289 15.39 11.60 -17.61
C SER A 289 14.92 11.15 -16.22
N GLN A 290 13.84 10.39 -16.12
CA GLN A 290 13.19 10.01 -14.85
C GLN A 290 14.15 9.38 -13.84
N ILE A 291 15.05 8.49 -14.28
CA ILE A 291 16.01 7.83 -13.37
C ILE A 291 16.96 8.83 -12.75
N ILE A 292 17.44 9.81 -13.51
CA ILE A 292 18.37 10.86 -13.05
C ILE A 292 17.64 11.82 -12.10
N ILE A 293 16.39 12.17 -12.41
CA ILE A 293 15.56 12.99 -11.53
C ILE A 293 15.35 12.29 -10.18
N LEU A 294 14.98 11.00 -10.19
CA LEU A 294 14.79 10.21 -8.97
C LEU A 294 16.08 10.06 -8.15
N ASP A 295 17.23 9.85 -8.80
CA ASP A 295 18.54 9.80 -8.11
C ASP A 295 18.88 11.14 -7.43
N ALA A 296 18.63 12.25 -8.13
CA ALA A 296 18.87 13.60 -7.59
C ALA A 296 17.99 13.87 -6.36
N LEU A 297 16.70 13.55 -6.45
CA LEU A 297 15.74 13.71 -5.35
C LEU A 297 16.06 12.77 -4.17
N LEU A 298 16.52 11.55 -4.45
CA LEU A 298 16.98 10.62 -3.42
C LEU A 298 18.14 11.21 -2.60
N LYS A 299 19.13 11.80 -3.28
CA LYS A 299 20.28 12.43 -2.61
C LYS A 299 19.87 13.62 -1.74
N LEU A 300 18.98 14.50 -2.25
CA LEU A 300 18.46 15.61 -1.48
C LEU A 300 17.73 15.14 -0.20
N ARG A 301 16.92 14.10 -0.32
CA ARG A 301 16.21 13.52 0.82
C ARG A 301 17.16 12.87 1.84
N GLN A 302 18.22 12.21 1.36
CA GLN A 302 19.28 11.70 2.26
C GLN A 302 19.96 12.82 3.06
N VAL A 303 20.25 13.96 2.43
CA VAL A 303 20.78 15.14 3.13
C VAL A 303 19.79 15.66 4.18
N CYS A 304 18.50 15.69 3.89
CA CYS A 304 17.48 16.09 4.86
C CYS A 304 17.41 15.14 6.06
N CYS A 305 17.66 13.86 5.86
CA CYS A 305 17.68 12.88 6.96
C CYS A 305 18.94 12.98 7.80
N ASP A 306 20.12 12.74 7.19
CA ASP A 306 21.42 12.82 7.87
C ASP A 306 22.56 12.87 6.84
N LEU A 307 23.57 13.66 7.08
CA LEU A 307 24.73 13.79 6.17
C LEU A 307 25.54 12.50 6.02
N ARG A 308 25.49 11.60 7.01
CA ARG A 308 26.16 10.29 6.97
C ARG A 308 25.57 9.33 5.93
N LEU A 309 24.38 9.65 5.39
CA LEU A 309 23.73 8.82 4.35
C LEU A 309 24.27 9.08 2.94
N ILE A 310 24.96 10.20 2.73
CA ILE A 310 25.50 10.58 1.41
C ILE A 310 26.96 10.14 1.26
N LYS A 311 27.27 9.59 0.08
CA LYS A 311 28.63 9.16 -0.27
C LYS A 311 29.40 10.31 -0.96
N MET A 312 29.76 11.35 -0.17
CA MET A 312 30.59 12.44 -0.66
C MET A 312 31.56 12.90 0.43
N PRO A 313 32.70 13.51 0.08
CA PRO A 313 33.60 14.12 1.05
C PRO A 313 32.88 15.25 1.80
N LEU A 314 32.80 15.14 3.10
CA LEU A 314 32.20 16.15 3.97
C LEU A 314 33.28 16.82 4.83
N THR A 315 33.10 18.11 5.08
CA THR A 315 33.99 18.81 6.01
C THR A 315 33.71 18.35 7.45
N ALA A 316 34.72 18.36 8.29
CA ALA A 316 34.56 18.06 9.71
C ALA A 316 33.53 18.98 10.40
N LYS A 317 33.39 20.23 9.92
CA LYS A 317 32.40 21.19 10.41
C LYS A 317 30.98 20.71 10.07
N ALA A 318 30.73 20.26 8.83
CA ALA A 318 29.42 19.75 8.40
C ALA A 318 29.03 18.51 9.22
N LEU A 319 29.95 17.57 9.42
CA LEU A 319 29.67 16.36 10.21
C LEU A 319 29.35 16.67 11.68
N ARG A 320 30.05 17.66 12.28
CA ARG A 320 29.81 18.07 13.67
C ARG A 320 28.46 18.81 13.86
N SER A 321 27.90 19.37 12.83
CA SER A 321 26.61 20.08 12.92
C SER A 321 25.42 19.16 13.23
N GLY A 322 25.60 17.85 13.06
CA GLY A 322 24.58 16.83 13.33
C GLY A 322 23.40 16.86 12.36
N SER A 323 22.38 16.07 12.65
CA SER A 323 21.13 16.03 11.91
C SER A 323 20.02 16.70 12.71
N GLY A 324 19.44 17.77 12.15
CA GLY A 324 18.29 18.44 12.77
C GLY A 324 17.12 17.49 13.02
N LYS A 325 16.82 16.59 12.05
CA LYS A 325 15.76 15.60 12.23
C LYS A 325 16.06 14.57 13.32
N LEU A 326 17.31 14.09 13.41
CA LEU A 326 17.66 13.09 14.42
C LEU A 326 17.58 13.67 15.83
N VAL A 327 18.06 14.91 16.01
CA VAL A 327 17.93 15.63 17.29
C VAL A 327 16.48 15.79 17.66
N SER A 328 15.68 16.34 16.76
CA SER A 328 14.24 16.56 17.00
C SER A 328 13.46 15.26 17.24
N LEU A 329 13.85 14.17 16.55
CA LEU A 329 13.26 12.85 16.81
C LEU A 329 13.57 12.37 18.23
N MET A 330 14.82 12.49 18.69
CA MET A 330 15.20 12.02 20.04
C MET A 330 14.46 12.79 21.13
N GLU A 331 14.35 14.12 21.00
CA GLU A 331 13.54 14.95 21.91
C GLU A 331 12.08 14.50 21.93
N MET A 332 11.47 14.32 20.76
CA MET A 332 10.10 13.84 20.63
C MET A 332 9.91 12.43 21.25
N LEU A 333 10.86 11.52 21.03
CA LEU A 333 10.76 10.16 21.60
C LEU A 333 10.84 10.17 23.13
N GLU A 334 11.70 11.02 23.72
CA GLU A 334 11.79 11.16 25.19
C GLU A 334 10.47 11.63 25.77
N GLU A 335 9.81 12.62 25.16
CA GLU A 335 8.51 13.11 25.60
C GLU A 335 7.41 12.05 25.45
N LEU A 336 7.27 11.47 24.26
CA LEU A 336 6.21 10.51 23.97
C LEU A 336 6.34 9.21 24.79
N LEU A 337 7.56 8.72 24.95
CA LEU A 337 7.82 7.54 25.78
C LEU A 337 7.60 7.84 27.28
N GLY A 338 7.93 9.07 27.72
CA GLY A 338 7.61 9.57 29.06
C GLY A 338 6.11 9.63 29.34
N GLU A 339 5.29 9.88 28.32
CA GLU A 339 3.83 9.80 28.39
C GLU A 339 3.28 8.37 28.33
N GLY A 340 4.13 7.35 28.18
CA GLY A 340 3.72 5.96 28.06
C GLY A 340 3.18 5.58 26.68
N ARG A 341 3.46 6.38 25.65
CA ARG A 341 3.04 6.11 24.28
C ARG A 341 3.73 4.89 23.67
N ARG A 342 3.05 4.22 22.79
CA ARG A 342 3.56 3.09 22.03
C ARG A 342 3.72 3.46 20.58
N ILE A 343 4.99 3.45 20.11
CA ILE A 343 5.39 4.16 18.92
C ILE A 343 5.82 3.21 17.80
N LEU A 344 5.27 3.41 16.60
CA LEU A 344 5.83 2.89 15.35
C LEU A 344 6.62 4.00 14.66
N LEU A 345 7.88 3.73 14.35
CA LEU A 345 8.73 4.66 13.61
C LEU A 345 9.10 4.08 12.27
N PHE A 346 8.74 4.78 11.20
CA PHE A 346 8.98 4.37 9.83
C PHE A 346 10.04 5.24 9.16
N SER A 347 10.97 4.60 8.45
CA SER A 347 11.87 5.25 7.49
C SER A 347 12.02 4.40 6.24
N GLN A 348 12.21 5.05 5.08
CA GLN A 348 12.54 4.35 3.85
C GLN A 348 14.01 3.89 3.81
N PHE A 349 14.89 4.57 4.57
CA PHE A 349 16.32 4.31 4.59
C PHE A 349 16.68 3.38 5.76
N THR A 350 17.07 2.14 5.46
CA THR A 350 17.55 1.21 6.50
C THR A 350 18.82 1.72 7.16
N SER A 351 19.68 2.44 6.41
CA SER A 351 20.85 3.13 6.97
C SER A 351 20.47 4.24 7.96
N MET A 352 19.33 4.91 7.79
CA MET A 352 18.85 5.88 8.78
C MET A 352 18.35 5.19 10.03
N LEU A 353 17.64 4.04 9.87
CA LEU A 353 17.23 3.24 11.02
C LEU A 353 18.44 2.79 11.85
N ALA A 354 19.55 2.41 11.21
CA ALA A 354 20.80 2.07 11.92
C ALA A 354 21.35 3.24 12.74
N LEU A 355 21.32 4.47 12.20
CA LEU A 355 21.74 5.67 12.95
C LEU A 355 20.81 5.98 14.13
N ILE A 356 19.51 5.74 13.96
CA ILE A 356 18.53 5.87 15.04
C ILE A 356 18.80 4.81 16.12
N GLU A 357 19.09 3.56 15.72
CA GLU A 357 19.44 2.49 16.67
C GLU A 357 20.66 2.85 17.53
N GLU A 358 21.72 3.42 16.93
CA GLU A 358 22.90 3.89 17.67
C GLU A 358 22.52 4.89 18.78
N GLU A 359 21.67 5.87 18.46
CA GLU A 359 21.21 6.88 19.44
C GLU A 359 20.31 6.26 20.53
N LEU A 360 19.42 5.34 20.17
CA LEU A 360 18.54 4.65 21.13
C LEU A 360 19.35 3.78 22.10
N GLN A 361 20.38 3.08 21.60
CA GLN A 361 21.27 2.26 22.43
C GLN A 361 22.06 3.11 23.42
N GLN A 362 22.59 4.27 22.99
CA GLN A 362 23.28 5.21 23.87
C GLN A 362 22.40 5.74 24.99
N ARG A 363 21.09 5.89 24.73
CA ARG A 363 20.09 6.37 25.69
C ARG A 363 19.41 5.26 26.49
N GLY A 364 19.74 4.00 26.20
CA GLY A 364 19.13 2.84 26.88
C GLY A 364 17.64 2.64 26.57
N ILE A 365 17.15 3.14 25.44
CA ILE A 365 15.74 3.00 25.02
C ILE A 365 15.56 1.64 24.35
N ALA A 366 14.65 0.82 24.89
CA ALA A 366 14.32 -0.49 24.32
C ALA A 366 13.45 -0.37 23.08
N TYR A 367 13.76 -1.14 22.04
CA TYR A 367 13.01 -1.15 20.77
C TYR A 367 13.00 -2.52 20.11
N SER A 368 12.09 -2.72 19.19
CA SER A 368 12.10 -3.79 18.18
C SER A 368 12.48 -3.22 16.81
N LEU A 369 13.05 -4.06 15.93
CA LEU A 369 13.43 -3.67 14.56
C LEU A 369 12.88 -4.65 13.54
N LEU A 370 12.33 -4.10 12.42
CA LEU A 370 11.88 -4.88 11.27
C LEU A 370 12.36 -4.21 9.97
N THR A 371 13.24 -4.89 9.26
CA THR A 371 13.73 -4.47 7.93
C THR A 371 13.44 -5.54 6.88
N GLY A 372 13.86 -5.27 5.63
CA GLY A 372 13.78 -6.27 4.55
C GLY A 372 14.58 -7.55 4.82
N ASP A 373 15.67 -7.43 5.58
CA ASP A 373 16.61 -8.51 5.89
C ASP A 373 16.22 -9.30 7.13
N THR A 374 15.17 -8.88 7.85
CA THR A 374 14.69 -9.59 9.06
C THR A 374 14.07 -10.92 8.65
N THR A 375 14.70 -12.03 9.07
CA THR A 375 14.26 -13.39 8.81
C THR A 375 13.11 -13.81 9.73
N ASP A 376 13.24 -13.57 11.03
CA ASP A 376 12.17 -13.78 12.01
C ASP A 376 11.35 -12.49 12.19
N ARG A 377 10.21 -12.44 11.53
CA ARG A 377 9.27 -11.31 11.62
C ARG A 377 8.28 -11.43 12.77
N ARG A 378 8.12 -12.61 13.36
CA ARG A 378 7.12 -12.86 14.40
C ARG A 378 7.57 -12.35 15.77
N THR A 379 8.81 -12.59 16.14
CA THR A 379 9.34 -12.21 17.46
C THR A 379 9.31 -10.70 17.70
N PRO A 380 9.79 -9.81 16.79
CA PRO A 380 9.71 -8.36 17.00
C PRO A 380 8.28 -7.85 17.14
N VAL A 381 7.35 -8.40 16.34
CA VAL A 381 5.92 -8.06 16.41
C VAL A 381 5.33 -8.50 17.76
N LYS A 382 5.62 -9.72 18.21
CA LYS A 382 5.14 -10.24 19.50
C LYS A 382 5.69 -9.43 20.68
N ASP A 383 6.97 -9.10 20.67
CA ASP A 383 7.60 -8.30 21.72
C ASP A 383 6.96 -6.91 21.83
N PHE A 384 6.71 -6.27 20.69
CA PHE A 384 6.02 -4.98 20.67
C PHE A 384 4.55 -5.13 21.08
N GLN A 385 3.77 -6.02 20.49
CA GLN A 385 2.35 -6.19 20.82
C GLN A 385 2.15 -6.60 22.29
N GLY A 386 3.04 -7.42 22.83
CA GLY A 386 3.03 -7.86 24.23
C GLY A 386 3.51 -6.81 25.25
N GLY A 387 3.95 -5.63 24.82
CA GLY A 387 4.38 -4.54 25.72
C GLY A 387 5.81 -4.68 26.27
N LYS A 388 6.61 -5.60 25.73
CA LYS A 388 8.00 -5.78 26.17
C LYS A 388 8.91 -4.61 25.75
N VAL A 389 8.60 -3.99 24.61
CA VAL A 389 9.26 -2.78 24.12
C VAL A 389 8.22 -1.73 23.72
N PRO A 390 8.48 -0.42 23.98
CA PRO A 390 7.56 0.65 23.67
C PRO A 390 7.69 1.21 22.25
N LEU A 391 8.82 0.95 21.58
CA LEU A 391 9.19 1.51 20.28
C LEU A 391 9.43 0.40 19.26
N PHE A 392 8.95 0.56 18.04
CA PHE A 392 9.18 -0.35 16.94
C PHE A 392 9.69 0.40 15.70
N LEU A 393 10.93 0.15 15.33
CA LEU A 393 11.58 0.67 14.12
C LEU A 393 11.24 -0.22 12.93
N ILE A 394 10.70 0.36 11.88
CA ILE A 394 10.22 -0.42 10.73
C ILE A 394 10.67 0.25 9.43
N SER A 395 11.32 -0.50 8.55
CA SER A 395 11.57 0.02 7.21
C SER A 395 10.25 0.09 6.43
N LEU A 396 10.02 1.17 5.70
CA LEU A 396 8.75 1.44 5.03
C LEU A 396 8.34 0.30 4.07
N LYS A 397 9.31 -0.32 3.41
CA LYS A 397 9.08 -1.50 2.54
C LYS A 397 8.69 -2.74 3.34
N ALA A 398 9.29 -2.99 4.49
CA ALA A 398 8.97 -4.14 5.33
C ALA A 398 7.64 -3.95 6.06
N GLY A 399 7.30 -2.71 6.43
CA GLY A 399 6.02 -2.34 7.05
C GLY A 399 4.84 -2.39 6.10
N GLY A 400 5.07 -2.42 4.79
CA GLY A 400 4.01 -2.36 3.75
C GLY A 400 3.07 -3.55 3.69
N THR A 401 3.24 -4.61 4.50
CA THR A 401 2.51 -5.86 4.28
C THR A 401 2.05 -6.53 5.57
N GLY A 402 0.72 -6.64 5.74
CA GLY A 402 0.04 -7.61 6.61
C GLY A 402 0.22 -7.53 8.13
N LEU A 403 1.03 -6.63 8.66
CA LEU A 403 1.26 -6.54 10.09
C LEU A 403 0.04 -5.96 10.81
N ASN A 404 -0.31 -6.53 11.96
CA ASN A 404 -1.28 -5.99 12.89
C ASN A 404 -0.54 -5.41 14.10
N LEU A 405 -0.56 -4.10 14.28
CA LEU A 405 0.20 -3.38 15.31
C LEU A 405 -0.71 -2.42 16.11
N THR A 406 -1.92 -2.88 16.46
CA THR A 406 -2.93 -2.11 17.17
C THR A 406 -2.55 -1.73 18.61
N ALA A 407 -1.46 -2.29 19.15
CA ALA A 407 -0.90 -1.83 20.41
C ALA A 407 -0.28 -0.42 20.29
N ALA A 408 0.06 0.03 19.09
CA ALA A 408 0.59 1.37 18.86
C ALA A 408 -0.53 2.42 18.84
N ASP A 409 -0.29 3.53 19.49
CA ASP A 409 -1.14 4.73 19.46
C ASP A 409 -0.45 5.93 18.79
N THR A 410 0.81 5.78 18.46
CA THR A 410 1.62 6.82 17.83
C THR A 410 2.40 6.26 16.64
N VAL A 411 2.37 6.98 15.54
CA VAL A 411 3.10 6.64 14.30
C VAL A 411 3.98 7.83 13.92
N ILE A 412 5.25 7.58 13.66
CA ILE A 412 6.20 8.61 13.23
C ILE A 412 6.73 8.22 11.85
N HIS A 413 6.51 9.06 10.85
CA HIS A 413 7.17 8.99 9.55
C HIS A 413 8.39 9.92 9.58
N PHE A 414 9.58 9.34 9.65
CA PHE A 414 10.83 10.10 9.73
C PHE A 414 11.15 10.86 8.45
N ASP A 415 10.84 10.26 7.31
CA ASP A 415 11.04 10.83 5.98
C ASP A 415 9.80 10.59 5.09
N PRO A 416 9.34 11.61 4.33
CA PRO A 416 8.16 11.50 3.49
C PRO A 416 8.42 10.57 2.29
N TRP A 417 7.39 9.85 1.85
CA TRP A 417 7.42 9.01 0.66
C TRP A 417 6.63 9.66 -0.48
N TRP A 418 7.05 9.44 -1.72
CA TRP A 418 6.38 9.98 -2.90
C TRP A 418 4.90 9.58 -3.02
N ASN A 419 4.60 8.33 -2.68
CA ASN A 419 3.25 7.80 -2.76
C ASN A 419 2.60 7.84 -1.37
N PRO A 420 1.63 8.74 -1.12
CA PRO A 420 0.93 8.81 0.17
C PRO A 420 0.19 7.53 0.53
N ALA A 421 -0.18 6.70 -0.46
CA ALA A 421 -0.82 5.41 -0.20
C ALA A 421 0.09 4.47 0.60
N VAL A 422 1.41 4.50 0.37
CA VAL A 422 2.38 3.69 1.14
C VAL A 422 2.51 4.18 2.58
N GLU A 423 2.50 5.49 2.81
CA GLU A 423 2.50 6.06 4.17
C GLU A 423 1.20 5.72 4.91
N ASN A 424 0.06 5.87 4.25
CA ASN A 424 -1.23 5.51 4.81
C ASN A 424 -1.30 4.01 5.12
N GLN A 425 -0.76 3.17 4.22
CA GLN A 425 -0.66 1.74 4.45
C GLN A 425 0.19 1.40 5.69
N ALA A 426 1.28 2.10 5.92
CA ALA A 426 2.11 1.94 7.12
C ALA A 426 1.35 2.41 8.38
N THR A 427 0.70 3.57 8.34
CA THR A 427 -0.13 4.10 9.43
C THR A 427 -1.30 3.16 9.77
N ASP A 428 -1.91 2.54 8.79
CA ASP A 428 -3.03 1.60 8.94
C ASP A 428 -2.68 0.30 9.65
N ARG A 429 -1.41 0.08 10.01
CA ARG A 429 -0.97 -1.00 10.91
C ARG A 429 -1.41 -0.73 12.35
N ALA A 430 -1.40 0.53 12.77
CA ALA A 430 -1.89 0.98 14.07
C ALA A 430 -3.36 1.38 14.02
N TYR A 431 -3.77 2.10 12.97
CA TYR A 431 -5.13 2.64 12.81
C TYR A 431 -6.04 1.66 12.07
N ARG A 432 -6.54 0.66 12.77
CA ARG A 432 -7.43 -0.38 12.23
C ARG A 432 -8.41 -0.89 13.28
N ILE A 433 -9.38 -1.70 12.88
CA ILE A 433 -10.33 -2.35 13.79
C ILE A 433 -9.56 -3.11 14.87
N GLY A 434 -9.93 -2.87 16.12
CA GLY A 434 -9.24 -3.33 17.33
C GLY A 434 -8.33 -2.30 17.98
N GLN A 435 -8.22 -1.10 17.40
CA GLN A 435 -7.59 0.06 18.03
C GLN A 435 -8.56 0.70 19.04
N ASN A 436 -8.11 0.86 20.28
CA ASN A 436 -8.92 1.44 21.35
C ASN A 436 -8.48 2.86 21.76
N ASN A 437 -7.30 3.29 21.31
CA ASN A 437 -6.70 4.58 21.65
C ASN A 437 -6.71 5.54 20.45
N PRO A 438 -6.85 6.87 20.68
CA PRO A 438 -6.60 7.87 19.64
C PRO A 438 -5.20 7.68 19.04
N VAL A 439 -5.11 7.73 17.71
CA VAL A 439 -3.85 7.53 17.00
C VAL A 439 -3.31 8.87 16.52
N PHE A 440 -2.07 9.16 16.90
CA PHE A 440 -1.33 10.34 16.47
C PHE A 440 -0.31 9.96 15.41
N VAL A 441 -0.30 10.67 14.29
CA VAL A 441 0.60 10.43 13.16
C VAL A 441 1.46 11.66 12.95
N TYR A 442 2.73 11.54 13.27
CA TYR A 442 3.72 12.61 13.07
C TYR A 442 4.48 12.39 11.77
N LYS A 443 4.61 13.46 10.98
CA LYS A 443 5.43 13.48 9.76
C LYS A 443 6.55 14.51 9.97
N LEU A 444 7.80 14.05 10.05
CA LEU A 444 8.94 14.93 10.19
C LEU A 444 9.35 15.48 8.82
N ILE A 445 9.20 16.77 8.62
CA ILE A 445 9.44 17.44 7.35
C ILE A 445 10.50 18.53 7.54
N ALA A 446 11.59 18.44 6.77
CA ALA A 446 12.61 19.48 6.75
C ALA A 446 12.09 20.69 5.97
N ARG A 447 12.00 21.85 6.69
CA ARG A 447 11.41 23.09 6.19
C ARG A 447 12.20 23.67 5.02
N GLY A 448 11.52 24.17 4.00
CA GLY A 448 12.10 24.79 2.81
C GLY A 448 12.72 23.79 1.81
N THR A 449 12.83 22.52 2.15
CA THR A 449 13.52 21.52 1.35
C THR A 449 12.63 20.79 0.35
N VAL A 450 13.24 19.87 -0.37
CA VAL A 450 12.51 18.93 -1.27
C VAL A 450 11.41 18.15 -0.55
N GLU A 451 11.52 17.91 0.77
CA GLU A 451 10.50 17.17 1.52
C GLU A 451 9.20 17.96 1.66
N GLU A 452 9.28 19.24 1.99
CA GLU A 452 8.11 20.13 2.03
C GLU A 452 7.43 20.22 0.66
N LYS A 453 8.22 20.33 -0.40
CA LYS A 453 7.72 20.39 -1.78
C LYS A 453 7.06 19.09 -2.23
N ILE A 454 7.63 17.93 -1.84
CA ILE A 454 7.00 16.62 -2.04
C ILE A 454 5.66 16.54 -1.32
N GLN A 455 5.58 17.00 -0.07
CA GLN A 455 4.34 16.99 0.69
C GLN A 455 3.25 17.85 0.03
N ALA A 456 3.60 19.04 -0.46
CA ALA A 456 2.66 19.89 -1.19
C ALA A 456 2.13 19.20 -2.46
N LEU A 457 3.02 18.57 -3.25
CA LEU A 457 2.65 17.79 -4.43
C LEU A 457 1.79 16.57 -4.09
N GLN A 458 2.05 15.89 -2.96
CA GLN A 458 1.22 14.79 -2.50
C GLN A 458 -0.22 15.22 -2.21
N GLN A 459 -0.40 16.36 -1.52
CA GLN A 459 -1.73 16.89 -1.18
C GLN A 459 -2.52 17.26 -2.43
N GLU A 460 -1.89 17.92 -3.39
CA GLU A 460 -2.51 18.26 -4.67
C GLU A 460 -2.95 17.02 -5.45
N LYS A 461 -2.09 15.99 -5.49
CA LYS A 461 -2.34 14.76 -6.24
C LYS A 461 -3.28 13.77 -5.53
N ALA A 462 -3.34 13.77 -4.20
CA ALA A 462 -4.32 12.97 -3.45
C ALA A 462 -5.77 13.43 -3.73
N ALA A 463 -6.00 14.73 -3.87
CA ALA A 463 -7.27 15.29 -4.29
C ALA A 463 -7.69 14.78 -5.68
N LEU A 464 -6.72 14.57 -6.56
CA LEU A 464 -6.93 14.08 -7.92
C LEU A 464 -7.32 12.58 -7.97
N ALA A 465 -6.65 11.71 -7.22
CA ALA A 465 -6.97 10.28 -7.17
C ALA A 465 -8.34 10.01 -6.54
N GLY A 466 -8.71 10.75 -5.50
CA GLY A 466 -10.03 10.71 -4.88
C GLY A 466 -11.15 11.01 -5.88
N ALA A 467 -10.94 12.01 -6.71
CA ALA A 467 -11.91 12.45 -7.70
C ALA A 467 -12.20 11.40 -8.81
N VAL A 468 -11.20 10.61 -9.26
CA VAL A 468 -11.42 9.54 -10.26
C VAL A 468 -12.25 8.39 -9.68
N LEU A 469 -12.00 8.02 -8.45
CA LEU A 469 -12.71 6.90 -7.80
C LEU A 469 -14.11 7.29 -7.31
N GLU A 470 -14.36 8.58 -7.07
CA GLU A 470 -15.61 9.13 -6.55
C GLU A 470 -16.43 9.91 -7.60
N GLY A 471 -15.93 10.06 -8.83
CA GLY A 471 -16.63 10.74 -9.94
C GLY A 471 -16.29 12.22 -10.13
N GLY A 472 -15.19 12.72 -9.57
CA GLY A 472 -14.69 14.10 -9.75
C GLY A 472 -13.68 14.25 -10.91
N THR A 473 -13.32 15.50 -11.23
CA THR A 473 -12.45 15.86 -12.39
C THR A 473 -10.96 15.78 -12.04
N THR A 474 -10.10 15.28 -12.96
CA THR A 474 -8.64 15.18 -12.72
C THR A 474 -7.66 15.00 -13.81
N GLY A 475 -6.38 15.27 -13.55
CA GLY A 475 -5.19 15.00 -14.33
C GLY A 475 -4.30 13.88 -13.74
N GLY A 476 -3.56 13.17 -14.57
CA GLY A 476 -2.76 12.01 -14.19
C GLY A 476 -1.37 12.32 -13.62
N TRP A 477 -0.81 11.35 -12.93
CA TRP A 477 0.49 11.38 -12.28
C TRP A 477 1.67 11.39 -13.28
N LYS A 478 2.11 12.56 -13.70
CA LYS A 478 3.45 12.77 -14.27
C LYS A 478 4.07 13.99 -13.63
N LEU A 479 5.36 13.90 -13.30
CA LEU A 479 6.14 15.10 -13.01
C LEU A 479 6.21 15.91 -14.31
N GLU A 480 5.63 17.09 -14.30
CA GLU A 480 5.79 18.06 -15.35
C GLU A 480 7.10 18.84 -15.15
N GLN A 481 7.53 19.58 -16.15
CA GLN A 481 8.76 20.36 -16.02
C GLN A 481 8.65 21.41 -14.90
N SER A 482 7.48 21.99 -14.71
CA SER A 482 7.17 22.91 -13.61
C SER A 482 7.31 22.26 -12.23
N ASP A 483 6.90 20.99 -12.07
CA ASP A 483 7.06 20.25 -10.82
C ASP A 483 8.53 20.06 -10.50
N ILE A 484 9.32 19.69 -11.53
CA ILE A 484 10.77 19.48 -11.38
C ILE A 484 11.46 20.79 -10.99
N GLU A 485 11.13 21.89 -11.64
CA GLU A 485 11.67 23.22 -11.30
C GLU A 485 11.31 23.61 -9.85
N ALA A 486 10.07 23.36 -9.43
CA ALA A 486 9.64 23.62 -8.05
C ALA A 486 10.41 22.75 -7.03
N LEU A 487 10.64 21.47 -7.33
CA LEU A 487 11.36 20.53 -6.45
C LEU A 487 12.82 20.96 -6.25
N PHE A 488 13.48 21.50 -7.27
CA PHE A 488 14.87 21.97 -7.21
C PHE A 488 15.02 23.48 -6.88
N ALA A 489 13.95 24.18 -6.50
CA ALA A 489 14.04 25.57 -6.07
C ALA A 489 14.95 25.71 -4.83
N PRO A 490 15.71 26.83 -4.68
CA PRO A 490 16.63 27.05 -3.56
C PRO A 490 15.90 27.08 -2.20
N LEU A 491 16.67 26.86 -1.13
CA LEU A 491 16.17 27.08 0.23
C LEU A 491 15.76 28.55 0.40
N PRO A 492 14.68 28.82 1.16
CA PRO A 492 14.34 30.19 1.53
C PRO A 492 15.50 30.81 2.32
N VAL A 493 15.75 32.10 2.04
CA VAL A 493 16.75 32.87 2.82
C VAL A 493 16.32 32.83 4.27
N ALA A 494 17.24 32.47 5.16
CA ALA A 494 16.97 32.49 6.58
C ALA A 494 16.55 33.93 6.97
N LYS A 495 15.35 34.09 7.50
CA LYS A 495 14.99 35.34 8.15
C LYS A 495 15.87 35.45 9.39
N GLY A 496 16.84 36.39 9.37
CA GLY A 496 17.69 36.74 10.49
C GLY A 496 16.90 37.15 11.72
#